data_5739af7b59ab08f2b254d7268c527d0a
#
_entry.id   5739af7b59ab08f2b254d7268c527d0a
#
_cell.length_a   1.000
_cell.length_b   1.000
_cell.length_c   1.000
_cell.angle_alpha   90.00
_cell.angle_beta   90.00
_cell.angle_gamma   90.00
#
_symmetry.space_group_name_H-M   'P 1'
#
loop_
_entity.id
_entity.type
_entity.pdbx_description
1 polymer ?
#
loop_
_entity_poly.entity_id
_entity_poly.type
_entity_poly.pdbx_seq_one_letter_code
_entity_poly.pdbx_strand_id
1 'polypeptide(L)'
;MLAAPSERVVQMPDQQPNRYIPAHVEAFPYRLPNFASRLNGSGSIKIVAIGSSSTIGEGDIVPFTYRLETALKDKYPNRMIDVLNRGIKGQEAPEELARMHDDVIAEAPALAIWQVGTNAVWQPGYNLDDVAAAIGKGLKLLGGEPMDVVMMDLQYAPAVLTDDKIDATRRMLTLINQLATAANVNVFHRFDLMRKFLDVERHSFDTVIDPTDVTRLHQSDFSARRIGYEFSEAIAAGAAHGGQAPAG
;
A
#
# COMPACT_ATOMS: atom_id res chain seq x y z
N MET A 1 56.63 -29.80 -11.46
CA MET A 1 56.14 -28.43 -11.67
C MET A 1 54.71 -28.55 -12.17
N LEU A 2 53.77 -28.38 -11.26
CA LEU A 2 52.33 -28.37 -11.57
C LEU A 2 51.89 -26.91 -11.74
N ALA A 3 51.34 -26.59 -12.91
CA ALA A 3 50.83 -25.28 -13.21
C ALA A 3 49.51 -25.04 -12.43
N ALA A 4 49.38 -23.89 -11.75
CA ALA A 4 48.17 -23.46 -11.09
C ALA A 4 47.07 -23.14 -12.12
N PRO A 5 45.79 -23.40 -11.82
CA PRO A 5 44.69 -23.01 -12.68
C PRO A 5 44.47 -21.49 -12.64
N SER A 6 44.37 -20.90 -13.84
CA SER A 6 44.04 -19.48 -14.00
C SER A 6 42.59 -19.23 -13.58
N GLU A 7 42.39 -18.40 -12.57
CA GLU A 7 41.06 -17.86 -12.21
C GLU A 7 40.53 -17.01 -13.37
N ARG A 8 39.40 -17.44 -13.94
CA ARG A 8 38.61 -16.60 -14.83
C ARG A 8 37.88 -15.56 -13.98
N VAL A 9 38.31 -14.30 -14.08
CA VAL A 9 37.53 -13.18 -13.61
C VAL A 9 36.26 -13.09 -14.47
N VAL A 10 35.13 -13.44 -13.87
CA VAL A 10 33.82 -13.20 -14.47
C VAL A 10 33.56 -11.70 -14.38
N GLN A 11 33.69 -11.01 -15.53
CA GLN A 11 33.23 -9.62 -15.64
C GLN A 11 31.73 -9.56 -15.37
N MET A 12 31.35 -8.89 -14.28
CA MET A 12 29.96 -8.52 -14.02
C MET A 12 29.48 -7.59 -15.14
N PRO A 13 28.30 -7.81 -15.70
CA PRO A 13 27.77 -6.91 -16.71
C PRO A 13 27.59 -5.50 -16.10
N ASP A 14 28.01 -4.52 -16.89
CA ASP A 14 27.96 -3.10 -16.64
C ASP A 14 26.61 -2.70 -16.02
N GLN A 15 26.63 -2.16 -14.80
CA GLN A 15 25.42 -1.66 -14.12
C GLN A 15 24.99 -0.38 -14.85
N GLN A 16 24.20 -0.55 -15.90
CA GLN A 16 23.43 0.58 -16.43
C GLN A 16 22.54 1.13 -15.32
N PRO A 17 22.40 2.47 -15.17
CA PRO A 17 21.51 3.06 -14.18
C PRO A 17 20.12 2.48 -14.41
N ASN A 18 19.61 1.85 -13.39
CA ASN A 18 18.37 1.07 -13.34
C ASN A 18 17.24 1.89 -13.98
N ARG A 19 16.96 1.63 -15.24
CA ARG A 19 15.84 2.23 -15.95
C ARG A 19 14.59 1.64 -15.32
N TYR A 20 14.00 2.37 -14.38
CA TYR A 20 12.75 2.03 -13.73
C TYR A 20 11.72 1.66 -14.82
N ILE A 21 11.33 0.41 -14.88
CA ILE A 21 10.19 -0.05 -15.66
C ILE A 21 9.03 -0.07 -14.68
N PRO A 22 8.03 0.82 -14.80
CA PRO A 22 6.88 0.80 -13.90
C PRO A 22 6.23 -0.57 -13.96
N ALA A 23 6.10 -1.24 -12.83
CA ALA A 23 5.14 -2.32 -12.72
C ALA A 23 3.78 -1.66 -12.95
N HIS A 24 3.05 -2.04 -13.99
CA HIS A 24 1.71 -1.50 -14.22
C HIS A 24 0.84 -1.88 -13.02
N VAL A 25 0.63 -0.93 -12.13
CA VAL A 25 -0.46 -0.99 -11.16
C VAL A 25 -1.74 -0.86 -11.97
N GLU A 26 -2.68 -1.78 -11.77
CA GLU A 26 -3.99 -1.67 -12.42
C GLU A 26 -4.63 -0.32 -12.03
N ALA A 27 -5.16 0.37 -13.03
CA ALA A 27 -5.83 1.65 -12.79
C ALA A 27 -7.00 1.44 -11.81
N PHE A 28 -7.18 2.36 -10.91
CA PHE A 28 -8.33 2.35 -10.00
C PHE A 28 -9.65 2.33 -10.79
N PRO A 29 -10.57 1.39 -10.51
CA PRO A 29 -11.87 1.32 -11.18
C PRO A 29 -12.75 2.52 -10.83
N TYR A 30 -12.59 3.12 -9.66
CA TYR A 30 -13.36 4.28 -9.22
C TYR A 30 -12.50 5.54 -9.21
N ARG A 31 -13.13 6.68 -9.53
CA ARG A 31 -12.49 7.99 -9.52
C ARG A 31 -12.18 8.45 -8.09
N LEU A 32 -11.29 9.44 -7.99
CA LEU A 32 -10.95 10.14 -6.74
C LEU A 32 -11.39 11.61 -6.83
N PRO A 33 -12.71 11.90 -6.79
CA PRO A 33 -13.23 13.24 -7.07
C PRO A 33 -12.88 14.27 -5.98
N ASN A 34 -12.81 13.85 -4.72
CA ASN A 34 -12.44 14.76 -3.62
C ASN A 34 -10.98 15.17 -3.70
N PHE A 35 -10.08 14.21 -3.97
CA PHE A 35 -8.67 14.49 -4.18
C PHE A 35 -8.46 15.35 -5.43
N ALA A 36 -9.13 15.04 -6.55
CA ALA A 36 -9.09 15.83 -7.77
C ALA A 36 -9.60 17.26 -7.56
N SER A 37 -10.70 17.44 -6.82
CA SER A 37 -11.22 18.76 -6.45
C SER A 37 -10.21 19.58 -5.66
N ARG A 38 -9.55 18.95 -4.69
CA ARG A 38 -8.49 19.62 -3.91
C ARG A 38 -7.27 19.95 -4.76
N LEU A 39 -6.88 19.10 -5.71
CA LEU A 39 -5.80 19.41 -6.67
C LEU A 39 -6.07 20.67 -7.48
N ASN A 40 -7.30 20.90 -7.87
CA ASN A 40 -7.72 22.07 -8.64
C ASN A 40 -7.96 23.34 -7.79
N GLY A 41 -8.01 23.19 -6.47
CA GLY A 41 -8.19 24.30 -5.53
C GLY A 41 -6.87 24.99 -5.14
N SER A 42 -6.92 25.89 -4.16
CA SER A 42 -5.73 26.65 -3.68
C SER A 42 -5.23 26.23 -2.29
N GLY A 43 -5.96 25.41 -1.55
CA GLY A 43 -5.60 24.98 -0.19
C GLY A 43 -4.60 23.83 -0.16
N SER A 44 -4.15 23.48 1.03
CA SER A 44 -3.38 22.24 1.26
C SER A 44 -4.24 21.00 1.05
N ILE A 45 -3.60 19.93 0.63
CA ILE A 45 -4.23 18.63 0.38
C ILE A 45 -3.73 17.68 1.45
N LYS A 46 -4.64 17.23 2.31
CA LYS A 46 -4.33 16.27 3.35
C LYS A 46 -4.74 14.87 2.90
N ILE A 47 -3.84 13.92 3.06
CA ILE A 47 -4.09 12.49 2.94
C ILE A 47 -3.86 11.89 4.32
N VAL A 48 -4.73 10.99 4.77
CA VAL A 48 -4.51 10.25 6.02
C VAL A 48 -4.34 8.77 5.69
N ALA A 49 -3.27 8.16 6.18
CA ALA A 49 -3.04 6.72 6.10
C ALA A 49 -3.18 6.09 7.48
N ILE A 50 -4.23 5.30 7.67
CA ILE A 50 -4.47 4.50 8.87
C ILE A 50 -4.13 3.04 8.61
N GLY A 51 -3.59 2.33 9.60
CA GLY A 51 -3.17 0.94 9.46
C GLY A 51 -2.25 0.50 10.58
N SER A 52 -1.48 -0.54 10.32
CA SER A 52 -0.62 -1.22 11.28
C SER A 52 0.88 -0.84 11.19
N SER A 53 1.77 -1.78 11.56
CA SER A 53 3.24 -1.62 11.49
C SER A 53 3.74 -1.29 10.08
N SER A 54 3.15 -1.85 9.04
CA SER A 54 3.55 -1.55 7.66
C SER A 54 3.15 -0.13 7.21
N THR A 55 2.23 0.51 7.92
CA THR A 55 1.85 1.93 7.71
C THR A 55 2.77 2.85 8.50
N ILE A 56 2.94 2.62 9.82
CA ILE A 56 3.81 3.49 10.64
C ILE A 56 5.27 3.39 10.25
N GLY A 57 5.71 2.24 9.74
CA GLY A 57 7.10 1.88 9.51
C GLY A 57 7.66 1.00 10.61
N GLU A 58 8.60 0.11 10.25
CA GLU A 58 9.27 -0.80 11.18
C GLU A 58 10.78 -0.60 11.09
N GLY A 59 11.46 -0.61 12.24
CA GLY A 59 12.91 -0.41 12.30
C GLY A 59 13.35 0.92 11.68
N ASP A 60 14.38 0.86 10.86
CA ASP A 60 14.96 2.02 10.15
C ASP A 60 14.35 2.22 8.74
N ILE A 61 13.29 1.45 8.39
CA ILE A 61 12.65 1.56 7.10
C ILE A 61 11.82 2.84 7.01
N VAL A 62 12.11 3.66 6.01
CA VAL A 62 11.31 4.86 5.73
C VAL A 62 9.91 4.43 5.26
N PRO A 63 8.84 4.84 5.97
CA PRO A 63 7.48 4.41 5.66
C PRO A 63 7.05 4.72 4.23
N PHE A 64 6.23 3.85 3.63
CA PHE A 64 5.66 4.12 2.31
C PHE A 64 4.86 5.42 2.25
N THR A 65 4.28 5.86 3.36
CA THR A 65 3.54 7.12 3.47
C THR A 65 4.41 8.34 3.20
N TYR A 66 5.64 8.36 3.71
CA TYR A 66 6.61 9.39 3.42
C TYR A 66 7.08 9.33 1.94
N ARG A 67 7.28 8.11 1.42
CA ARG A 67 7.64 7.90 0.00
C ARG A 67 6.52 8.36 -0.92
N LEU A 68 5.26 8.09 -0.56
CA LEU A 68 4.06 8.55 -1.27
C LEU A 68 3.99 10.09 -1.27
N GLU A 69 4.19 10.71 -0.11
CA GLU A 69 4.18 12.17 0.01
C GLU A 69 5.21 12.81 -0.91
N THR A 70 6.45 12.30 -0.87
CA THR A 70 7.53 12.78 -1.73
C THR A 70 7.17 12.63 -3.21
N ALA A 71 6.69 11.46 -3.64
CA ALA A 71 6.32 11.22 -5.03
C ALA A 71 5.15 12.10 -5.50
N LEU A 72 4.16 12.36 -4.63
CA LEU A 72 3.05 13.26 -4.95
C LEU A 72 3.51 14.73 -5.03
N LYS A 73 4.42 15.18 -4.15
CA LYS A 73 5.01 16.53 -4.21
C LYS A 73 5.83 16.72 -5.48
N ASP A 74 6.59 15.72 -5.90
CA ASP A 74 7.34 15.76 -7.17
C ASP A 74 6.39 15.84 -8.38
N LYS A 75 5.29 15.10 -8.33
CA LYS A 75 4.27 15.09 -9.40
C LYS A 75 3.45 16.38 -9.45
N TYR A 76 3.22 17.02 -8.31
CA TYR A 76 2.42 18.24 -8.16
C TYR A 76 3.21 19.35 -7.44
N PRO A 77 4.30 19.88 -8.03
CA PRO A 77 5.26 20.77 -7.36
C PRO A 77 4.65 22.09 -6.88
N ASN A 78 3.51 22.49 -7.44
CA ASN A 78 2.79 23.71 -7.06
C ASN A 78 1.69 23.47 -6.03
N ARG A 79 1.64 22.26 -5.43
CA ARG A 79 0.61 21.89 -4.44
C ARG A 79 1.24 21.54 -3.11
N MET A 80 0.63 22.00 -2.03
CA MET A 80 0.97 21.56 -0.69
C MET A 80 0.22 20.26 -0.40
N ILE A 81 0.94 19.15 -0.31
CA ILE A 81 0.39 17.81 -0.06
C ILE A 81 1.07 17.27 1.20
N ASP A 82 0.27 16.85 2.15
CA ASP A 82 0.73 16.23 3.40
C ASP A 82 0.08 14.87 3.57
N VAL A 83 0.90 13.85 3.87
CA VAL A 83 0.44 12.49 4.16
C VAL A 83 0.62 12.20 5.64
N LEU A 84 -0.47 12.28 6.40
CA LEU A 84 -0.47 11.97 7.82
C LEU A 84 -0.43 10.46 8.04
N ASN A 85 0.60 10.00 8.71
CA ASN A 85 0.75 8.61 9.08
C ASN A 85 0.06 8.35 10.44
N ARG A 86 -1.02 7.56 10.43
CA ARG A 86 -1.78 7.11 11.59
C ARG A 86 -1.67 5.58 11.78
N GLY A 87 -0.52 5.01 11.45
CA GLY A 87 -0.22 3.60 11.71
C GLY A 87 0.04 3.34 13.19
N ILE A 88 -0.46 2.22 13.71
CA ILE A 88 -0.14 1.72 15.06
C ILE A 88 0.23 0.23 14.95
N LYS A 89 1.43 -0.12 15.43
CA LYS A 89 1.93 -1.50 15.34
C LYS A 89 0.96 -2.51 15.96
N GLY A 90 0.78 -3.62 15.27
CA GLY A 90 0.00 -4.77 15.76
C GLY A 90 -1.51 -4.62 15.63
N GLN A 91 -2.03 -3.45 15.23
CA GLN A 91 -3.47 -3.27 15.04
C GLN A 91 -3.98 -3.88 13.74
N GLU A 92 -5.28 -4.15 13.73
CA GLU A 92 -6.05 -4.60 12.58
C GLU A 92 -7.38 -3.83 12.54
N ALA A 93 -8.21 -4.10 11.55
CA ALA A 93 -9.43 -3.34 11.30
C ALA A 93 -10.34 -3.08 12.52
N PRO A 94 -10.54 -3.98 13.50
CA PRO A 94 -11.35 -3.68 14.68
C PRO A 94 -10.78 -2.53 15.53
N GLU A 95 -9.47 -2.53 15.81
CA GLU A 95 -8.81 -1.47 16.59
C GLU A 95 -8.71 -0.17 15.80
N GLU A 96 -8.46 -0.27 14.49
CA GLU A 96 -8.39 0.87 13.59
C GLU A 96 -9.75 1.55 13.43
N LEU A 97 -10.84 0.76 13.36
CA LEU A 97 -12.22 1.27 13.36
C LEU A 97 -12.53 2.07 14.63
N ALA A 98 -12.06 1.60 15.80
CA ALA A 98 -12.33 2.27 17.07
C ALA A 98 -11.76 3.70 17.15
N ARG A 99 -10.69 3.98 16.39
CA ARG A 99 -10.03 5.31 16.35
C ARG A 99 -10.22 6.06 15.03
N MET A 100 -11.03 5.51 14.11
CA MET A 100 -11.19 6.07 12.78
C MET A 100 -11.77 7.48 12.76
N HIS A 101 -12.67 7.80 13.72
CA HIS A 101 -13.20 9.14 13.84
C HIS A 101 -12.10 10.16 14.18
N ASP A 102 -11.31 9.89 15.20
CA ASP A 102 -10.32 10.84 15.72
C ASP A 102 -9.08 10.94 14.81
N ASP A 103 -8.64 9.81 14.25
CA ASP A 103 -7.43 9.74 13.45
C ASP A 103 -7.63 10.06 11.96
N VAL A 104 -8.85 9.90 11.43
CA VAL A 104 -9.14 10.10 10.02
C VAL A 104 -10.18 11.19 9.80
N ILE A 105 -11.40 11.02 10.32
CA ILE A 105 -12.53 11.92 10.01
C ILE A 105 -12.28 13.33 10.55
N ALA A 106 -11.80 13.45 11.79
CA ALA A 106 -11.49 14.74 12.40
C ALA A 106 -10.41 15.55 11.66
N GLU A 107 -9.56 14.84 10.89
CA GLU A 107 -8.54 15.48 10.05
C GLU A 107 -9.10 16.07 8.75
N ALA A 108 -10.35 15.74 8.37
CA ALA A 108 -11.02 16.16 7.15
C ALA A 108 -10.13 16.04 5.89
N PRO A 109 -9.56 14.86 5.60
CA PRO A 109 -8.65 14.66 4.48
C PRO A 109 -9.39 14.71 3.13
N ALA A 110 -8.64 14.92 2.05
CA ALA A 110 -9.14 14.71 0.69
C ALA A 110 -9.20 13.22 0.33
N LEU A 111 -8.31 12.42 0.93
CA LEU A 111 -8.17 10.99 0.69
C LEU A 111 -7.78 10.28 2.00
N ALA A 112 -8.50 9.22 2.32
CA ALA A 112 -8.13 8.26 3.35
C ALA A 112 -7.54 6.99 2.71
N ILE A 113 -6.42 6.52 3.22
CA ILE A 113 -5.80 5.23 2.88
C ILE A 113 -5.96 4.32 4.09
N TRP A 114 -6.59 3.17 3.90
CA TRP A 114 -6.80 2.20 4.97
C TRP A 114 -6.12 0.87 4.67
N GLN A 115 -5.02 0.59 5.38
CA GLN A 115 -4.26 -0.65 5.24
C GLN A 115 -4.73 -1.69 6.25
N VAL A 116 -5.16 -2.87 5.76
CA VAL A 116 -5.78 -3.94 6.57
C VAL A 116 -5.35 -5.33 6.11
N GLY A 117 -5.67 -6.32 6.93
CA GLY A 117 -5.72 -7.74 6.59
C GLY A 117 -4.46 -8.53 6.91
N THR A 118 -3.30 -7.89 7.06
CA THR A 118 -2.05 -8.61 7.32
C THR A 118 -2.04 -9.24 8.71
N ASN A 119 -2.38 -8.49 9.75
CA ASN A 119 -2.39 -9.00 11.13
C ASN A 119 -3.54 -9.99 11.35
N ALA A 120 -4.64 -9.85 10.64
CA ALA A 120 -5.74 -10.82 10.65
C ALA A 120 -5.29 -12.24 10.30
N VAL A 121 -4.29 -12.35 9.41
CA VAL A 121 -3.73 -13.64 8.98
C VAL A 121 -2.51 -14.04 9.82
N TRP A 122 -1.66 -13.08 10.14
CA TRP A 122 -0.37 -13.36 10.77
C TRP A 122 -0.47 -13.60 12.27
N GLN A 123 -1.25 -12.78 12.99
CA GLN A 123 -1.37 -12.87 14.44
C GLN A 123 -2.43 -13.90 14.85
N PRO A 124 -2.18 -14.68 15.91
CA PRO A 124 -3.22 -15.51 16.49
C PRO A 124 -4.30 -14.64 17.16
N GLY A 125 -5.54 -15.12 17.16
CA GLY A 125 -6.65 -14.50 17.89
C GLY A 125 -7.60 -13.66 17.05
N TYR A 126 -7.24 -13.27 15.82
CA TYR A 126 -8.20 -12.65 14.92
C TYR A 126 -9.11 -13.69 14.22
N ASN A 127 -10.38 -13.37 14.16
CA ASN A 127 -11.34 -14.06 13.31
C ASN A 127 -11.53 -13.24 12.02
N LEU A 128 -11.37 -13.86 10.86
CA LEU A 128 -11.45 -13.16 9.57
C LEU A 128 -12.83 -12.57 9.30
N ASP A 129 -13.90 -13.19 9.80
CA ASP A 129 -15.26 -12.69 9.61
C ASP A 129 -15.52 -11.45 10.49
N ASP A 130 -14.97 -11.42 11.71
CA ASP A 130 -15.04 -10.24 12.59
C ASP A 130 -14.23 -9.08 12.01
N VAL A 131 -13.04 -9.35 11.45
CA VAL A 131 -12.23 -8.37 10.74
C VAL A 131 -12.97 -7.83 9.52
N ALA A 132 -13.57 -8.69 8.71
CA ALA A 132 -14.38 -8.30 7.56
C ALA A 132 -15.60 -7.45 7.97
N ALA A 133 -16.26 -7.81 9.08
CA ALA A 133 -17.36 -7.01 9.63
C ALA A 133 -16.89 -5.61 10.08
N ALA A 134 -15.70 -5.50 10.70
CA ALA A 134 -15.10 -4.22 11.07
C ALA A 134 -14.77 -3.38 9.83
N ILE A 135 -14.19 -4.00 8.79
CA ILE A 135 -13.93 -3.33 7.50
C ILE A 135 -15.24 -2.78 6.91
N GLY A 136 -16.29 -3.59 6.83
CA GLY A 136 -17.59 -3.16 6.30
C GLY A 136 -18.20 -1.98 7.06
N LYS A 137 -18.07 -1.96 8.41
CA LYS A 137 -18.50 -0.84 9.25
C LYS A 137 -17.67 0.41 8.99
N GLY A 138 -16.35 0.28 8.88
CA GLY A 138 -15.44 1.40 8.61
C GLY A 138 -15.66 2.00 7.22
N LEU A 139 -15.83 1.18 6.19
CA LEU A 139 -16.15 1.66 4.84
C LEU A 139 -17.49 2.42 4.80
N LYS A 140 -18.50 1.94 5.53
CA LYS A 140 -19.77 2.66 5.67
C LYS A 140 -19.61 4.00 6.38
N LEU A 141 -18.78 4.04 7.43
CA LEU A 141 -18.50 5.29 8.18
C LEU A 141 -17.78 6.30 7.28
N LEU A 142 -16.70 5.89 6.62
CA LEU A 142 -15.91 6.76 5.73
C LEU A 142 -16.69 7.20 4.49
N GLY A 143 -17.56 6.34 3.94
CA GLY A 143 -18.40 6.65 2.78
C GLY A 143 -19.46 7.73 3.04
N GLY A 144 -19.71 8.10 4.29
CA GLY A 144 -20.56 9.23 4.68
C GLY A 144 -19.84 10.59 4.67
N GLU A 145 -18.52 10.60 4.47
CA GLU A 145 -17.68 11.79 4.62
C GLU A 145 -17.21 12.35 3.25
N PRO A 146 -16.94 13.65 3.14
CA PRO A 146 -16.52 14.30 1.90
C PRO A 146 -15.03 14.04 1.59
N MET A 147 -14.63 12.77 1.52
CA MET A 147 -13.28 12.31 1.20
C MET A 147 -13.34 11.12 0.25
N ASP A 148 -12.25 10.87 -0.48
CA ASP A 148 -12.07 9.61 -1.18
C ASP A 148 -11.48 8.55 -0.24
N VAL A 149 -11.74 7.28 -0.52
CA VAL A 149 -11.19 6.16 0.26
C VAL A 149 -10.47 5.20 -0.68
N VAL A 150 -9.28 4.77 -0.30
CA VAL A 150 -8.56 3.68 -0.94
C VAL A 150 -8.12 2.69 0.13
N MET A 151 -8.49 1.44 -0.02
CA MET A 151 -7.94 0.36 0.82
C MET A 151 -6.57 -0.07 0.28
N MET A 152 -5.70 -0.50 1.18
CA MET A 152 -4.48 -1.22 0.84
C MET A 152 -4.56 -2.62 1.44
N ASP A 153 -4.44 -3.63 0.59
CA ASP A 153 -4.50 -5.03 1.00
C ASP A 153 -3.19 -5.53 1.64
N LEU A 154 -3.09 -6.83 1.88
CA LEU A 154 -1.98 -7.49 2.55
C LEU A 154 -0.65 -7.27 1.80
N GLN A 155 0.46 -7.46 2.50
CA GLN A 155 1.77 -7.59 1.86
C GLN A 155 2.06 -9.05 1.46
N TYR A 156 2.79 -9.24 0.37
CA TYR A 156 3.27 -10.55 -0.07
C TYR A 156 4.58 -10.86 0.68
N ALA A 157 4.47 -11.57 1.78
CA ALA A 157 5.58 -11.83 2.69
C ALA A 157 5.63 -13.30 3.11
N PRO A 158 6.82 -13.91 3.31
CA PRO A 158 6.94 -15.30 3.75
C PRO A 158 6.08 -15.65 4.97
N ALA A 159 5.96 -14.73 5.91
CA ALA A 159 5.19 -14.90 7.15
C ALA A 159 3.70 -15.20 6.95
N VAL A 160 3.10 -14.80 5.82
CA VAL A 160 1.69 -15.04 5.48
C VAL A 160 1.50 -16.04 4.34
N LEU A 161 2.60 -16.60 3.82
CA LEU A 161 2.59 -17.55 2.69
C LEU A 161 2.89 -18.99 3.13
N THR A 162 2.99 -19.26 4.43
CA THR A 162 3.20 -20.60 4.98
C THR A 162 1.97 -21.49 4.73
N ASP A 163 2.16 -22.81 4.71
CA ASP A 163 1.09 -23.78 4.41
C ASP A 163 -0.12 -23.64 5.33
N ASP A 164 0.10 -23.26 6.59
CA ASP A 164 -0.94 -23.03 7.60
C ASP A 164 -1.69 -21.70 7.43
N LYS A 165 -1.15 -20.75 6.65
CA LYS A 165 -1.70 -19.39 6.52
C LYS A 165 -2.19 -19.05 5.12
N ILE A 166 -1.73 -19.76 4.10
CA ILE A 166 -2.00 -19.38 2.70
C ILE A 166 -3.50 -19.33 2.36
N ASP A 167 -4.32 -20.22 2.93
CA ASP A 167 -5.76 -20.22 2.68
C ASP A 167 -6.45 -19.05 3.41
N ALA A 168 -6.01 -18.71 4.62
CA ALA A 168 -6.49 -17.52 5.33
C ALA A 168 -6.09 -16.23 4.57
N THR A 169 -4.87 -16.19 4.01
CA THR A 169 -4.39 -15.08 3.18
C THR A 169 -5.28 -14.90 1.95
N ARG A 170 -5.54 -15.95 1.20
CA ARG A 170 -6.43 -15.91 0.01
C ARG A 170 -7.85 -15.47 0.39
N ARG A 171 -8.38 -16.00 1.49
CA ARG A 171 -9.69 -15.62 1.98
C ARG A 171 -9.75 -14.15 2.36
N MET A 172 -8.75 -13.61 3.07
CA MET A 172 -8.73 -12.22 3.49
C MET A 172 -8.64 -11.27 2.28
N LEU A 173 -7.80 -11.57 1.28
CA LEU A 173 -7.75 -10.83 0.02
C LEU A 173 -9.11 -10.79 -0.67
N THR A 174 -9.82 -11.94 -0.71
CA THR A 174 -11.17 -12.05 -1.29
C THR A 174 -12.18 -11.18 -0.53
N LEU A 175 -12.18 -11.23 0.80
CA LEU A 175 -13.07 -10.44 1.65
C LEU A 175 -12.85 -8.92 1.47
N ILE A 176 -11.58 -8.47 1.45
CA ILE A 176 -11.24 -7.06 1.21
C ILE A 176 -11.80 -6.60 -0.15
N ASN A 177 -11.56 -7.38 -1.21
CA ASN A 177 -12.03 -7.04 -2.55
C ASN A 177 -13.56 -6.98 -2.65
N GLN A 178 -14.26 -7.95 -2.04
CA GLN A 178 -15.73 -7.97 -2.03
C GLN A 178 -16.31 -6.76 -1.29
N LEU A 179 -15.75 -6.42 -0.13
CA LEU A 179 -16.21 -5.29 0.68
C LEU A 179 -15.93 -3.95 0.00
N ALA A 180 -14.74 -3.78 -0.58
CA ALA A 180 -14.37 -2.59 -1.32
C ALA A 180 -15.26 -2.40 -2.55
N THR A 181 -15.50 -3.45 -3.33
CA THR A 181 -16.39 -3.43 -4.49
C THR A 181 -17.82 -3.05 -4.09
N ALA A 182 -18.35 -3.64 -3.03
CA ALA A 182 -19.70 -3.34 -2.53
C ALA A 182 -19.84 -1.87 -2.04
N ALA A 183 -18.73 -1.26 -1.61
CA ALA A 183 -18.67 0.14 -1.17
C ALA A 183 -18.25 1.12 -2.28
N ASN A 184 -17.97 0.66 -3.51
CA ASN A 184 -17.38 1.45 -4.60
C ASN A 184 -16.04 2.12 -4.18
N VAL A 185 -15.22 1.41 -3.43
CA VAL A 185 -13.92 1.84 -2.92
C VAL A 185 -12.80 1.12 -3.69
N ASN A 186 -11.76 1.86 -4.04
CA ASN A 186 -10.58 1.32 -4.68
C ASN A 186 -9.75 0.47 -3.72
N VAL A 187 -9.10 -0.57 -4.24
CA VAL A 187 -8.07 -1.32 -3.53
C VAL A 187 -6.73 -1.12 -4.23
N PHE A 188 -5.74 -0.67 -3.49
CA PHE A 188 -4.35 -0.74 -3.92
C PHE A 188 -3.84 -2.15 -3.61
N HIS A 189 -3.71 -2.98 -4.65
CA HIS A 189 -3.32 -4.39 -4.56
C HIS A 189 -1.83 -4.54 -4.27
N ARG A 190 -1.45 -4.22 -3.02
CA ARG A 190 -0.06 -4.32 -2.55
C ARG A 190 0.47 -5.75 -2.63
N PHE A 191 -0.38 -6.74 -2.33
CA PHE A 191 -0.03 -8.16 -2.40
C PHE A 191 0.42 -8.54 -3.81
N ASP A 192 -0.35 -8.19 -4.83
CA ASP A 192 -0.02 -8.51 -6.21
C ASP A 192 1.17 -7.69 -6.72
N LEU A 193 1.30 -6.43 -6.33
CA LEU A 193 2.45 -5.60 -6.64
C LEU A 193 3.75 -6.23 -6.10
N MET A 194 3.77 -6.60 -4.82
CA MET A 194 4.96 -7.21 -4.22
C MET A 194 5.26 -8.59 -4.80
N ARG A 195 4.23 -9.37 -5.16
CA ARG A 195 4.40 -10.63 -5.89
C ARG A 195 5.06 -10.41 -7.25
N LYS A 196 4.69 -9.36 -8.00
CA LYS A 196 5.33 -9.00 -9.27
C LYS A 196 6.82 -8.69 -9.10
N PHE A 197 7.25 -8.10 -7.98
CA PHE A 197 8.68 -7.89 -7.72
C PHE A 197 9.48 -9.20 -7.74
N LEU A 198 8.90 -10.31 -7.24
CA LEU A 198 9.55 -11.62 -7.26
C LEU A 198 9.37 -12.35 -8.59
N ASP A 199 8.12 -12.47 -9.06
CA ASP A 199 7.76 -13.34 -10.17
C ASP A 199 8.19 -12.75 -11.52
N VAL A 200 8.09 -11.44 -11.69
CA VAL A 200 8.33 -10.74 -12.95
C VAL A 200 9.70 -10.05 -12.96
N GLU A 201 9.97 -9.26 -11.93
CA GLU A 201 11.21 -8.47 -11.82
C GLU A 201 12.38 -9.28 -11.25
N ARG A 202 12.12 -10.52 -10.79
CA ARG A 202 13.13 -11.48 -10.31
C ARG A 202 13.91 -11.04 -9.08
N HIS A 203 13.33 -10.18 -8.25
CA HIS A 203 13.90 -9.86 -6.95
C HIS A 203 13.77 -11.05 -5.99
N SER A 204 14.64 -11.12 -5.00
CA SER A 204 14.53 -12.09 -3.90
C SER A 204 13.64 -11.58 -2.77
N PHE A 205 13.18 -12.47 -1.90
CA PHE A 205 12.50 -12.05 -0.68
C PHE A 205 13.37 -11.17 0.22
N ASP A 206 14.69 -11.33 0.22
CA ASP A 206 15.59 -10.46 1.00
C ASP A 206 15.70 -9.04 0.43
N THR A 207 15.34 -8.84 -0.84
CA THR A 207 15.17 -7.49 -1.42
C THR A 207 13.82 -6.89 -1.08
N VAL A 208 12.76 -7.72 -1.07
CA VAL A 208 11.37 -7.25 -0.95
C VAL A 208 10.94 -7.14 0.50
N ILE A 209 11.40 -8.03 1.36
CA ILE A 209 11.15 -8.06 2.80
C ILE A 209 12.43 -7.67 3.52
N ASP A 210 12.32 -6.92 4.59
CA ASP A 210 13.47 -6.54 5.40
C ASP A 210 14.22 -7.81 5.87
N PRO A 211 15.48 -8.00 5.45
CA PRO A 211 16.24 -9.19 5.80
C PRO A 211 16.59 -9.25 7.29
N THR A 212 16.50 -8.13 8.02
CA THR A 212 16.75 -8.05 9.46
C THR A 212 15.50 -8.37 10.29
N ASP A 213 14.31 -8.35 9.66
CA ASP A 213 13.06 -8.74 10.30
C ASP A 213 12.99 -10.25 10.47
N VAL A 214 13.21 -10.71 11.71
CA VAL A 214 13.17 -12.14 12.08
C VAL A 214 11.81 -12.79 11.81
N THR A 215 10.74 -11.99 11.76
CA THR A 215 9.38 -12.47 11.46
C THR A 215 9.15 -12.68 9.96
N ARG A 216 10.00 -12.13 9.11
CA ARG A 216 9.88 -12.17 7.65
C ARG A 216 8.54 -11.61 7.15
N LEU A 217 8.00 -10.64 7.87
CA LEU A 217 6.72 -10.01 7.62
C LEU A 217 6.86 -8.63 6.97
N HIS A 218 7.75 -7.78 7.50
CA HIS A 218 7.78 -6.37 7.17
C HIS A 218 8.52 -6.10 5.85
N GLN A 219 7.98 -5.18 5.09
CA GLN A 219 8.54 -4.73 3.82
C GLN A 219 9.90 -4.05 4.01
N SER A 220 10.82 -4.26 3.06
CA SER A 220 12.12 -3.57 3.02
C SER A 220 11.98 -2.11 2.57
N ASP A 221 13.08 -1.33 2.67
CA ASP A 221 13.13 0.05 2.12
C ASP A 221 12.91 0.06 0.60
N PHE A 222 13.39 -0.97 -0.12
CA PHE A 222 13.10 -1.14 -1.54
C PHE A 222 11.59 -1.21 -1.80
N SER A 223 10.89 -2.10 -1.09
CA SER A 223 9.44 -2.26 -1.25
C SER A 223 8.67 -1.02 -0.81
N ALA A 224 9.03 -0.40 0.31
CA ALA A 224 8.39 0.82 0.80
C ALA A 224 8.48 1.95 -0.22
N ARG A 225 9.64 2.11 -0.89
CA ARG A 225 9.87 3.09 -1.95
C ARG A 225 9.01 2.80 -3.17
N ARG A 226 9.01 1.54 -3.63
CA ARG A 226 8.22 1.11 -4.79
C ARG A 226 6.72 1.27 -4.53
N ILE A 227 6.23 0.85 -3.38
CA ILE A 227 4.84 1.00 -2.98
C ILE A 227 4.44 2.48 -2.97
N GLY A 228 5.22 3.36 -2.35
CA GLY A 228 4.92 4.80 -2.33
C GLY A 228 4.84 5.41 -3.72
N TYR A 229 5.78 5.06 -4.61
CA TYR A 229 5.79 5.53 -5.99
C TYR A 229 4.57 5.01 -6.78
N GLU A 230 4.35 3.70 -6.83
CA GLU A 230 3.25 3.08 -7.58
C GLU A 230 1.88 3.57 -7.07
N PHE A 231 1.76 3.78 -5.76
CA PHE A 231 0.54 4.34 -5.19
C PHE A 231 0.32 5.78 -5.65
N SER A 232 1.39 6.60 -5.75
CA SER A 232 1.29 7.96 -6.29
C SER A 232 0.79 7.99 -7.73
N GLU A 233 1.24 7.03 -8.56
CA GLU A 233 0.76 6.87 -9.95
C GLU A 233 -0.72 6.49 -9.99
N ALA A 234 -1.15 5.53 -9.15
CA ALA A 234 -2.55 5.11 -9.08
C ALA A 234 -3.48 6.25 -8.62
N ILE A 235 -3.07 7.02 -7.60
CA ILE A 235 -3.82 8.19 -7.12
C ILE A 235 -3.91 9.26 -8.21
N ALA A 236 -2.81 9.54 -8.89
CA ALA A 236 -2.79 10.54 -9.96
C ALA A 236 -3.69 10.13 -11.14
N ALA A 237 -3.65 8.86 -11.53
CA ALA A 237 -4.54 8.32 -12.57
C ALA A 237 -6.02 8.41 -12.14
N GLY A 238 -6.36 8.01 -10.90
CA GLY A 238 -7.72 8.12 -10.36
C GLY A 238 -8.24 9.55 -10.30
N ALA A 239 -7.37 10.53 -10.04
CA ALA A 239 -7.70 11.94 -10.04
C ALA A 239 -7.87 12.52 -11.47
N ALA A 240 -7.04 12.08 -12.43
CA ALA A 240 -7.05 12.59 -13.80
C ALA A 240 -8.32 12.22 -14.58
N HIS A 241 -8.97 11.09 -14.29
CA HIS A 241 -10.23 10.67 -14.91
C HIS A 241 -11.43 11.60 -14.57
N GLY A 242 -11.22 12.66 -13.77
CA GLY A 242 -12.23 13.67 -13.41
C GLY A 242 -12.69 14.59 -14.56
N GLY A 243 -12.06 14.53 -15.75
CA GLY A 243 -12.35 15.44 -16.88
C GLY A 243 -13.45 15.01 -17.83
N GLN A 244 -13.96 13.78 -17.82
CA GLN A 244 -15.06 13.34 -18.67
C GLN A 244 -16.21 12.77 -17.85
N ALA A 245 -17.33 13.50 -17.84
CA ALA A 245 -18.61 12.97 -17.39
C ALA A 245 -19.00 11.77 -18.28
N PRO A 246 -19.63 10.70 -17.76
CA PRO A 246 -20.18 9.66 -18.61
C PRO A 246 -21.20 10.31 -19.56
N ALA A 247 -21.03 10.06 -20.86
CA ALA A 247 -22.07 10.38 -21.84
C ALA A 247 -23.33 9.62 -21.44
N GLY A 248 -24.44 10.37 -21.19
CA GLY A 248 -25.74 9.86 -20.83
C GLY A 248 -26.40 9.04 -21.95
#